data_46008cfea8e5f4aa7ba5e492a86dc2ba
#
_entry.id   46008cfea8e5f4aa7ba5e492a86dc2ba
#
_cell.length_a   1.000
_cell.length_b   1.000
_cell.length_c   1.000
_cell.angle_alpha   90.00
_cell.angle_beta   90.00
_cell.angle_gamma   90.00
#
_symmetry.space_group_name_H-M   'P 1'
#
loop_
_entity.id
_entity.type
_entity.pdbx_description
1 polymer ?
#
loop_
_entity_poly.entity_id
_entity_poly.type
_entity_poly.pdbx_seq_one_letter_code
_entity_poly.pdbx_strand_id
1 'polypeptide(L)'
;SKVSIAAEKVHITAIADSLTEQRRLESELAKLRPEGLAAVIEISAPRPVLTPFTLRFVVEDGTARFDACSADTDRARDRILRAGTAAGVQGTSICTVGLGVPTPSWAEAVEAGIKAVEALGGGSITFSDADVTLLAEPGASQATFDQVVGELQTALPAVFSLKSTLPPKPDAKAQGPAEFTATLSPESRVQLRGRLTDALLKSAVDSYAKARFGADQVYTATRFDEDLPDGWPVRVLAGLEALAELHDGRLTVRADMVELTGVSGNQGSRARVSQILSGKLGQGQSFRVSVRYDEALD
;
A
#
# COMPACT_ATOMS: atom_id res chain seq x y z
N SER A 1 25.20 23.26 11.15
CA SER A 1 26.08 22.32 11.87
C SER A 1 26.70 23.01 13.07
N LYS A 2 26.83 22.30 14.17
CA LYS A 2 27.49 22.74 15.39
C LYS A 2 28.50 21.67 15.81
N VAL A 3 29.73 22.08 16.13
CA VAL A 3 30.76 21.20 16.65
C VAL A 3 31.18 21.69 18.02
N SER A 4 31.16 20.83 19.02
CA SER A 4 31.71 21.11 20.35
C SER A 4 32.80 20.10 20.66
N ILE A 5 33.93 20.60 21.22
CA ILE A 5 35.10 19.79 21.58
C ILE A 5 35.29 19.92 23.09
N ALA A 6 35.24 18.80 23.79
CA ALA A 6 35.65 18.69 25.17
C ALA A 6 36.79 17.67 25.28
N ALA A 7 37.57 17.67 26.35
CA ALA A 7 38.71 16.77 26.50
C ALA A 7 38.32 15.31 26.15
N GLU A 8 38.93 14.77 25.10
CA GLU A 8 38.76 13.41 24.55
C GLU A 8 37.41 13.09 23.89
N LYS A 9 36.48 14.07 23.72
CA LYS A 9 35.19 13.86 23.05
C LYS A 9 34.90 14.98 22.06
N VAL A 10 34.52 14.62 20.84
CA VAL A 10 34.00 15.53 19.82
C VAL A 10 32.50 15.24 19.65
N HIS A 11 31.67 16.25 19.82
CA HIS A 11 30.24 16.18 19.58
C HIS A 11 29.92 16.96 18.29
N ILE A 12 29.40 16.28 17.28
CA ILE A 12 29.02 16.87 16.00
C ILE A 12 27.50 16.78 15.89
N THR A 13 26.83 17.92 15.84
CA THR A 13 25.39 17.99 15.57
C THR A 13 25.22 18.68 14.22
N ALA A 14 24.52 18.05 13.31
CA ALA A 14 24.21 18.59 11.99
C ALA A 14 22.76 18.29 11.59
N ILE A 15 22.23 19.09 10.67
CA ILE A 15 20.96 18.84 10.02
C ILE A 15 21.27 18.62 8.55
N ALA A 16 20.86 17.49 8.02
CA ALA A 16 20.91 17.14 6.62
C ALA A 16 19.62 17.57 5.91
N ASP A 17 19.68 17.83 4.62
CA ASP A 17 18.51 18.24 3.83
C ASP A 17 17.60 17.06 3.46
N SER A 18 18.12 15.83 3.58
CA SER A 18 17.39 14.59 3.30
C SER A 18 17.97 13.40 4.06
N LEU A 19 17.21 12.30 4.15
CA LEU A 19 17.69 11.03 4.70
C LEU A 19 18.88 10.45 3.91
N THR A 20 18.92 10.66 2.59
CA THR A 20 20.04 10.22 1.75
C THR A 20 21.30 10.99 2.09
N GLU A 21 21.19 12.29 2.27
CA GLU A 21 22.32 13.13 2.68
C GLU A 21 22.77 12.84 4.12
N GLN A 22 21.84 12.58 5.03
CA GLN A 22 22.14 12.15 6.39
C GLN A 22 23.04 10.90 6.37
N ARG A 23 22.63 9.85 5.64
CA ARG A 23 23.41 8.60 5.52
C ARG A 23 24.79 8.82 4.90
N ARG A 24 24.87 9.70 3.88
CA ARG A 24 26.13 10.06 3.26
C ARG A 24 27.05 10.74 4.26
N LEU A 25 26.56 11.75 4.99
CA LEU A 25 27.34 12.48 5.99
C LEU A 25 27.75 11.58 7.16
N GLU A 26 26.89 10.70 7.64
CA GLU A 26 27.22 9.71 8.67
C GLU A 26 28.36 8.78 8.20
N SER A 27 28.28 8.30 6.95
CA SER A 27 29.31 7.44 6.35
C SER A 27 30.64 8.19 6.15
N GLU A 28 30.63 9.43 5.71
CA GLU A 28 31.81 10.25 5.50
C GLU A 28 32.47 10.61 6.84
N LEU A 29 31.68 11.00 7.84
CA LEU A 29 32.20 11.34 9.17
C LEU A 29 32.70 10.12 9.93
N ALA A 30 32.10 8.94 9.71
CA ALA A 30 32.61 7.69 10.28
C ALA A 30 34.02 7.33 9.78
N LYS A 31 34.38 7.73 8.55
CA LYS A 31 35.71 7.53 7.96
C LYS A 31 36.75 8.50 8.49
N LEU A 32 36.32 9.66 8.98
CA LEU A 32 37.18 10.75 9.45
C LEU A 32 37.53 10.65 10.96
N ARG A 33 37.24 9.51 11.63
CA ARG A 33 37.52 9.34 13.05
C ARG A 33 39.00 9.47 13.34
N PRO A 34 39.44 10.52 14.08
CA PRO A 34 40.83 10.64 14.53
C PRO A 34 41.14 9.53 15.54
N GLU A 35 42.32 8.95 15.46
CA GLU A 35 42.78 8.01 16.48
C GLU A 35 42.87 8.71 17.84
N GLY A 36 42.22 8.13 18.86
CA GLY A 36 42.28 8.60 20.26
C GLY A 36 41.16 9.54 20.70
N LEU A 37 40.17 9.89 19.82
CA LEU A 37 39.03 10.73 20.17
C LEU A 37 37.71 9.97 20.06
N ALA A 38 36.87 10.03 21.10
CA ALA A 38 35.48 9.53 21.01
C ALA A 38 34.61 10.57 20.29
N ALA A 39 34.18 10.27 19.07
CA ALA A 39 33.27 11.12 18.31
C ALA A 39 31.79 10.66 18.52
N VAL A 40 30.96 11.56 18.99
CA VAL A 40 29.48 11.42 18.99
C VAL A 40 28.95 12.26 17.84
N ILE A 41 28.32 11.60 16.88
CA ILE A 41 27.79 12.23 15.66
C ILE A 41 26.27 12.12 15.71
N GLU A 42 25.60 13.26 15.75
CA GLU A 42 24.15 13.37 15.73
C GLU A 42 23.73 14.16 14.49
N ILE A 43 23.29 13.46 13.44
CA ILE A 43 22.79 14.09 12.23
C ILE A 43 21.30 13.83 12.16
N SER A 44 20.49 14.90 12.14
CA SER A 44 19.05 14.83 11.92
C SER A 44 18.71 15.22 10.49
N ALA A 45 17.70 14.57 9.92
CA ALA A 45 17.10 14.95 8.65
C ALA A 45 15.59 15.22 8.85
N PRO A 46 14.99 16.11 8.02
CA PRO A 46 13.54 16.27 8.01
C PRO A 46 12.87 14.93 7.71
N ARG A 47 11.87 14.59 8.52
CA ARG A 47 11.04 13.41 8.24
C ARG A 47 10.04 13.76 7.13
N PRO A 48 9.83 12.89 6.14
CA PRO A 48 8.85 13.13 5.09
C PRO A 48 7.44 13.21 5.68
N VAL A 49 6.60 14.06 5.10
CA VAL A 49 5.16 14.02 5.35
C VAL A 49 4.58 12.94 4.47
N LEU A 50 3.91 11.97 5.09
CA LEU A 50 3.25 10.86 4.41
C LEU A 50 1.75 11.15 4.35
N THR A 51 1.21 11.30 3.14
CA THR A 51 -0.21 11.57 2.91
C THR A 51 -0.67 10.79 1.68
N PRO A 52 -1.62 9.86 1.81
CA PRO A 52 -2.16 9.36 3.07
C PRO A 52 -1.11 8.59 3.90
N PHE A 53 -1.30 8.58 5.24
CA PHE A 53 -0.47 7.77 6.14
C PHE A 53 -0.98 6.33 6.10
N THR A 54 -0.32 5.48 5.32
CA THR A 54 -0.86 4.19 4.90
C THR A 54 -0.06 3.01 5.44
N LEU A 55 -0.79 1.99 5.89
CA LEU A 55 -0.24 0.65 6.12
C LEU A 55 -1.19 -0.38 5.53
N ARG A 56 -0.65 -1.36 4.82
CA ARG A 56 -1.41 -2.51 4.32
C ARG A 56 -0.65 -3.79 4.63
N PHE A 57 -1.33 -4.66 5.38
CA PHE A 57 -0.89 -6.01 5.70
C PHE A 57 -1.79 -7.03 5.01
N VAL A 58 -1.21 -8.04 4.40
CA VAL A 58 -1.91 -9.04 3.59
C VAL A 58 -1.42 -10.43 3.97
N VAL A 59 -2.36 -11.36 4.11
CA VAL A 59 -2.10 -12.81 4.15
C VAL A 59 -2.87 -13.45 3.01
N GLU A 60 -2.16 -14.04 2.06
CA GLU A 60 -2.72 -14.63 0.85
C GLU A 60 -1.99 -15.95 0.56
N ASP A 61 -2.73 -17.02 0.36
CA ASP A 61 -2.18 -18.37 0.15
C ASP A 61 -1.16 -18.77 1.24
N GLY A 62 -1.43 -18.40 2.50
CA GLY A 62 -0.56 -18.66 3.64
C GLY A 62 0.72 -17.82 3.68
N THR A 63 0.86 -16.84 2.80
CA THR A 63 2.00 -15.93 2.76
C THR A 63 1.63 -14.56 3.30
N ALA A 64 2.32 -14.13 4.37
CA ALA A 64 2.12 -12.82 4.96
C ALA A 64 3.12 -11.79 4.41
N ARG A 65 2.66 -10.55 4.16
CA ARG A 65 3.50 -9.45 3.69
C ARG A 65 2.92 -8.08 4.04
N PHE A 66 3.78 -7.07 4.04
CA PHE A 66 3.37 -5.68 3.97
C PHE A 66 3.43 -5.21 2.51
N ASP A 67 2.31 -4.74 1.98
CA ASP A 67 2.27 -4.06 0.68
C ASP A 67 2.63 -2.57 0.83
N ALA A 68 2.25 -1.96 1.96
CA ALA A 68 2.65 -0.61 2.36
C ALA A 68 2.88 -0.59 3.88
N CYS A 69 3.88 0.17 4.34
CA CYS A 69 4.16 0.33 5.76
C CYS A 69 4.65 1.74 6.07
N SER A 70 3.91 2.44 6.94
CA SER A 70 4.27 3.74 7.49
C SER A 70 4.29 3.70 9.02
N ALA A 71 5.22 4.41 9.62
CA ALA A 71 5.33 4.58 11.06
C ALA A 71 5.67 6.04 11.40
N ASP A 72 5.31 6.49 12.60
CA ASP A 72 5.61 7.84 13.08
C ASP A 72 7.01 7.93 13.73
N THR A 73 7.48 6.82 14.26
CA THR A 73 8.75 6.71 14.98
C THR A 73 9.46 5.40 14.65
N ASP A 74 10.78 5.35 14.86
CA ASP A 74 11.55 4.11 14.74
C ASP A 74 11.04 3.02 15.70
N ARG A 75 10.65 3.40 16.92
CA ARG A 75 10.07 2.47 17.90
C ARG A 75 8.75 1.86 17.41
N ALA A 76 7.88 2.67 16.82
CA ALA A 76 6.62 2.20 16.23
C ALA A 76 6.89 1.29 15.03
N ARG A 77 7.82 1.68 14.14
CA ARG A 77 8.26 0.83 13.03
C ARG A 77 8.73 -0.54 13.49
N ASP A 78 9.65 -0.57 14.47
CA ASP A 78 10.21 -1.82 14.96
C ASP A 78 9.15 -2.70 15.63
N ARG A 79 8.15 -2.10 16.26
CA ARG A 79 7.00 -2.79 16.85
C ARG A 79 6.12 -3.41 15.76
N ILE A 80 5.77 -2.64 14.73
CA ILE A 80 4.98 -3.10 13.57
C ILE A 80 5.69 -4.25 12.84
N LEU A 81 6.98 -4.11 12.57
CA LEU A 81 7.76 -5.14 11.89
C LEU A 81 7.84 -6.44 12.70
N ARG A 82 7.98 -6.34 14.03
CA ARG A 82 7.93 -7.53 14.91
C ARG A 82 6.57 -8.21 14.86
N ALA A 83 5.48 -7.45 14.89
CA ALA A 83 4.13 -8.02 14.76
C ALA A 83 3.96 -8.72 13.41
N GLY A 84 4.40 -8.11 12.31
CA GLY A 84 4.37 -8.73 10.99
C GLY A 84 5.22 -10.01 10.90
N THR A 85 6.41 -10.01 11.51
CA THR A 85 7.27 -11.21 11.57
C THR A 85 6.60 -12.34 12.38
N ALA A 86 5.95 -12.02 13.50
CA ALA A 86 5.18 -12.99 14.29
C ALA A 86 4.02 -13.57 13.48
N ALA A 87 3.38 -12.76 12.62
CA ALA A 87 2.31 -13.16 11.71
C ALA A 87 2.81 -13.83 10.39
N GLY A 88 4.09 -14.18 10.31
CA GLY A 88 4.65 -14.96 9.21
C GLY A 88 5.26 -14.16 8.07
N VAL A 89 5.44 -12.84 8.19
CA VAL A 89 6.17 -12.06 7.19
C VAL A 89 7.63 -12.51 7.14
N GLN A 90 8.09 -12.88 5.96
CA GLN A 90 9.46 -13.32 5.71
C GLN A 90 10.27 -12.26 4.97
N GLY A 91 11.59 -12.26 5.20
CA GLY A 91 12.50 -11.31 4.57
C GLY A 91 12.46 -9.91 5.17
N THR A 92 13.01 -8.95 4.43
CA THR A 92 13.10 -7.56 4.87
C THR A 92 11.93 -6.74 4.34
N SER A 93 11.11 -6.20 5.24
CA SER A 93 10.04 -5.28 4.88
C SER A 93 10.50 -3.84 5.04
N ILE A 94 10.20 -3.01 4.05
CA ILE A 94 10.48 -1.56 4.10
C ILE A 94 9.31 -0.88 4.78
N CYS A 95 9.58 -0.19 5.90
CA CYS A 95 8.59 0.63 6.60
C CYS A 95 9.14 2.06 6.74
N THR A 96 8.43 3.01 6.15
CA THR A 96 8.86 4.41 6.08
C THR A 96 8.47 5.15 7.35
N VAL A 97 9.44 5.82 7.99
CA VAL A 97 9.18 6.68 9.14
C VAL A 97 8.94 8.11 8.67
N GLY A 98 7.77 8.68 9.02
CA GLY A 98 7.36 10.01 8.58
C GLY A 98 6.38 10.71 9.51
N LEU A 99 5.94 11.89 9.08
CA LEU A 99 4.92 12.70 9.74
C LEU A 99 3.56 12.43 9.08
N GLY A 100 2.47 12.69 9.80
CA GLY A 100 1.10 12.55 9.27
C GLY A 100 0.29 11.45 9.96
N VAL A 101 0.84 10.81 11.00
CA VAL A 101 0.13 9.78 11.78
C VAL A 101 -1.16 10.33 12.40
N PRO A 102 -2.29 9.64 12.27
CA PRO A 102 -3.58 10.12 12.80
C PRO A 102 -3.67 10.03 14.33
N THR A 103 -2.89 9.16 14.97
CA THR A 103 -2.88 8.96 16.43
C THR A 103 -1.53 8.43 16.92
N PRO A 104 -1.09 8.81 18.14
CA PRO A 104 0.08 8.20 18.78
C PRO A 104 -0.04 6.69 19.01
N SER A 105 -1.26 6.15 19.07
CA SER A 105 -1.54 4.72 19.22
C SER A 105 -1.55 3.96 17.89
N TRP A 106 -0.89 4.49 16.86
CA TRP A 106 -0.82 3.88 15.54
C TRP A 106 -0.32 2.44 15.56
N ALA A 107 0.81 2.20 16.23
CA ALA A 107 1.41 0.88 16.28
C ALA A 107 0.51 -0.15 16.98
N GLU A 108 -0.22 0.25 18.04
CA GLU A 108 -1.20 -0.60 18.72
C GLU A 108 -2.36 -0.96 17.81
N ALA A 109 -2.90 0.01 17.07
CA ALA A 109 -3.99 -0.21 16.12
C ALA A 109 -3.56 -1.17 15.01
N VAL A 110 -2.35 -0.99 14.47
CA VAL A 110 -1.79 -1.88 13.44
C VAL A 110 -1.60 -3.29 13.97
N GLU A 111 -1.07 -3.48 15.19
CA GLU A 111 -0.95 -4.80 15.80
C GLU A 111 -2.30 -5.51 15.96
N ALA A 112 -3.35 -4.76 16.37
CA ALA A 112 -4.71 -5.31 16.45
C ALA A 112 -5.21 -5.74 15.07
N GLY A 113 -4.93 -4.95 14.05
CA GLY A 113 -5.28 -5.27 12.67
C GLY A 113 -4.56 -6.50 12.12
N ILE A 114 -3.27 -6.64 12.37
CA ILE A 114 -2.49 -7.85 11.98
C ILE A 114 -3.08 -9.09 12.63
N LYS A 115 -3.35 -9.05 13.94
CA LYS A 115 -3.98 -10.16 14.68
C LYS A 115 -5.37 -10.52 14.13
N ALA A 116 -6.16 -9.53 13.69
CA ALA A 116 -7.45 -9.78 13.08
C ALA A 116 -7.32 -10.58 11.78
N VAL A 117 -6.37 -10.23 10.92
CA VAL A 117 -6.10 -10.98 9.67
C VAL A 117 -5.61 -12.40 9.97
N GLU A 118 -4.73 -12.59 10.96
CA GLU A 118 -4.29 -13.91 11.41
C GLU A 118 -5.46 -14.77 11.91
N ALA A 119 -6.34 -14.19 12.75
CA ALA A 119 -7.49 -14.90 13.31
C ALA A 119 -8.51 -15.29 12.24
N LEU A 120 -8.60 -14.54 11.13
CA LEU A 120 -9.41 -14.90 9.96
C LEU A 120 -8.76 -16.00 9.09
N GLY A 121 -7.49 -16.30 9.31
CA GLY A 121 -6.73 -17.26 8.52
C GLY A 121 -6.28 -16.74 7.16
N GLY A 122 -6.54 -15.47 6.84
CA GLY A 122 -6.17 -14.82 5.60
C GLY A 122 -6.99 -13.58 5.30
N GLY A 123 -6.57 -12.83 4.29
CA GLY A 123 -7.18 -11.58 3.86
C GLY A 123 -6.24 -10.39 3.99
N SER A 124 -6.80 -9.21 4.17
CA SER A 124 -5.97 -8.00 4.31
C SER A 124 -6.57 -6.97 5.26
N ILE A 125 -5.70 -6.17 5.86
CA ILE A 125 -6.10 -4.95 6.56
C ILE A 125 -5.35 -3.77 5.97
N THR A 126 -6.09 -2.69 5.71
CA THR A 126 -5.56 -1.44 5.20
C THR A 126 -5.92 -0.31 6.14
N PHE A 127 -4.92 0.41 6.59
CA PHE A 127 -5.04 1.70 7.26
C PHE A 127 -4.69 2.79 6.27
N SER A 128 -5.55 3.78 6.13
CA SER A 128 -5.35 4.97 5.32
C SER A 128 -5.80 6.17 6.13
N ASP A 129 -4.87 6.89 6.72
CA ASP A 129 -5.12 7.89 7.76
C ASP A 129 -6.00 7.30 8.88
N ALA A 130 -7.19 7.82 9.12
CA ALA A 130 -8.15 7.34 10.14
C ALA A 130 -9.09 6.24 9.63
N ASP A 131 -9.02 5.87 8.35
CA ASP A 131 -9.86 4.83 7.77
C ASP A 131 -9.18 3.47 7.83
N VAL A 132 -9.94 2.46 8.30
CA VAL A 132 -9.49 1.07 8.39
C VAL A 132 -10.42 0.18 7.59
N THR A 133 -9.86 -0.61 6.69
CA THR A 133 -10.61 -1.59 5.89
C THR A 133 -10.07 -2.99 6.14
N LEU A 134 -10.92 -3.88 6.65
CA LEU A 134 -10.65 -5.29 6.84
C LEU A 134 -11.34 -6.10 5.74
N LEU A 135 -10.60 -6.89 4.99
CA LEU A 135 -11.10 -7.80 3.98
C LEU A 135 -10.73 -9.24 4.37
N ALA A 136 -11.71 -10.08 4.58
CA ALA A 136 -11.49 -11.51 4.83
C ALA A 136 -11.25 -12.30 3.52
N GLU A 137 -10.66 -13.47 3.62
CA GLU A 137 -10.59 -14.42 2.50
C GLU A 137 -12.00 -14.93 2.14
N PRO A 138 -12.29 -15.15 0.83
CA PRO A 138 -13.52 -15.81 0.41
C PRO A 138 -13.60 -17.23 0.96
N GLY A 139 -14.51 -17.47 1.89
CA GLY A 139 -14.67 -18.78 2.53
C GLY A 139 -14.42 -18.81 4.02
N ALA A 140 -13.95 -17.71 4.63
CA ALA A 140 -13.97 -17.55 6.07
C ALA A 140 -15.41 -17.73 6.61
N SER A 141 -15.55 -18.28 7.82
CA SER A 141 -16.88 -18.47 8.41
C SER A 141 -17.47 -17.13 8.86
N GLN A 142 -18.75 -16.93 8.68
CA GLN A 142 -19.45 -15.72 9.15
C GLN A 142 -19.26 -15.51 10.66
N ALA A 143 -19.37 -16.60 11.44
CA ALA A 143 -19.21 -16.50 12.89
C ALA A 143 -17.82 -16.04 13.33
N THR A 144 -16.77 -16.57 12.70
CA THR A 144 -15.39 -16.11 12.95
C THR A 144 -15.20 -14.67 12.53
N PHE A 145 -15.76 -14.29 11.37
CA PHE A 145 -15.68 -12.93 10.87
C PHE A 145 -16.34 -11.94 11.83
N ASP A 146 -17.55 -12.22 12.26
CA ASP A 146 -18.30 -11.33 13.18
C ASP A 146 -17.59 -11.17 14.53
N GLN A 147 -17.02 -12.25 15.06
CA GLN A 147 -16.24 -12.22 16.29
C GLN A 147 -14.99 -11.35 16.12
N VAL A 148 -14.19 -11.59 15.08
CA VAL A 148 -12.95 -10.85 14.82
C VAL A 148 -13.21 -9.37 14.58
N VAL A 149 -14.26 -9.03 13.83
CA VAL A 149 -14.68 -7.63 13.62
C VAL A 149 -15.03 -6.96 14.93
N GLY A 150 -15.81 -7.63 15.81
CA GLY A 150 -16.17 -7.09 17.12
C GLY A 150 -14.95 -6.86 18.03
N GLU A 151 -14.00 -7.82 18.06
CA GLU A 151 -12.76 -7.69 18.83
C GLU A 151 -11.88 -6.54 18.27
N LEU A 152 -11.73 -6.46 16.96
CA LEU A 152 -10.97 -5.39 16.31
C LEU A 152 -11.59 -4.02 16.57
N GLN A 153 -12.92 -3.90 16.45
CA GLN A 153 -13.62 -2.64 16.69
C GLN A 153 -13.43 -2.14 18.13
N THR A 154 -13.35 -3.06 19.09
CA THR A 154 -13.11 -2.74 20.50
C THR A 154 -11.64 -2.34 20.74
N ALA A 155 -10.71 -2.95 20.03
CA ALA A 155 -9.26 -2.72 20.18
C ALA A 155 -8.78 -1.44 19.47
N LEU A 156 -9.50 -0.98 18.44
CA LEU A 156 -9.13 0.22 17.70
C LEU A 156 -9.42 1.48 18.52
N PRO A 157 -8.48 2.45 18.58
CA PRO A 157 -8.75 3.79 19.10
C PRO A 157 -9.94 4.47 18.40
N ALA A 158 -10.69 5.28 19.15
CA ALA A 158 -11.92 5.93 18.66
C ALA A 158 -11.75 6.85 17.43
N VAL A 159 -10.51 7.23 17.11
CA VAL A 159 -10.19 8.01 15.90
C VAL A 159 -10.39 7.20 14.62
N PHE A 160 -10.29 5.87 14.70
CA PHE A 160 -10.40 5.01 13.53
C PHE A 160 -11.85 4.65 13.20
N SER A 161 -12.14 4.66 11.90
CA SER A 161 -13.41 4.18 11.34
C SER A 161 -13.15 2.84 10.65
N LEU A 162 -13.74 1.76 11.19
CA LEU A 162 -13.57 0.41 10.64
C LEU A 162 -14.68 0.08 9.66
N LYS A 163 -14.29 -0.36 8.47
CA LYS A 163 -15.17 -1.05 7.54
C LYS A 163 -14.63 -2.46 7.28
N SER A 164 -15.49 -3.45 7.38
CA SER A 164 -15.14 -4.86 7.22
C SER A 164 -15.98 -5.50 6.12
N THR A 165 -15.36 -6.38 5.35
CA THR A 165 -16.01 -7.09 4.24
C THR A 165 -15.64 -8.56 4.28
N LEU A 166 -16.66 -9.43 4.25
CA LEU A 166 -16.54 -10.86 3.99
C LEU A 166 -17.02 -11.11 2.56
N PRO A 167 -16.12 -11.39 1.60
CA PRO A 167 -16.53 -11.68 0.24
C PRO A 167 -17.37 -12.96 0.18
N PRO A 168 -18.42 -13.01 -0.66
CA PRO A 168 -19.16 -14.25 -0.89
C PRO A 168 -18.22 -15.31 -1.46
N LYS A 169 -18.51 -16.59 -1.16
CA LYS A 169 -17.82 -17.69 -1.85
C LYS A 169 -18.05 -17.54 -3.36
N PRO A 170 -17.01 -17.76 -4.19
CA PRO A 170 -17.20 -17.70 -5.63
C PRO A 170 -18.22 -18.79 -6.04
N ASP A 171 -19.43 -18.35 -6.32
CA ASP A 171 -20.44 -19.22 -6.92
C ASP A 171 -20.07 -19.51 -8.38
N ALA A 172 -19.95 -20.77 -8.73
CA ALA A 172 -19.57 -21.24 -10.07
C ALA A 172 -20.61 -20.95 -11.17
N LYS A 173 -21.66 -20.15 -10.90
CA LYS A 173 -22.75 -19.87 -11.85
C LYS A 173 -23.29 -18.43 -11.76
N ALA A 174 -22.46 -17.41 -11.93
CA ALA A 174 -22.97 -16.09 -12.25
C ALA A 174 -22.77 -15.82 -13.74
N GLN A 175 -23.86 -15.70 -14.49
CA GLN A 175 -23.82 -15.24 -15.89
C GLN A 175 -23.25 -13.82 -15.93
N GLY A 176 -21.97 -13.67 -16.32
CA GLY A 176 -21.31 -12.42 -16.68
C GLY A 176 -21.37 -11.32 -15.64
N PRO A 177 -20.52 -11.40 -14.59
CA PRO A 177 -20.46 -10.32 -13.60
C PRO A 177 -20.11 -8.98 -14.26
N ALA A 178 -20.56 -7.90 -13.64
CA ALA A 178 -20.05 -6.57 -13.93
C ALA A 178 -18.52 -6.58 -13.77
N GLU A 179 -17.82 -6.50 -14.89
CA GLU A 179 -16.36 -6.59 -14.90
C GLU A 179 -15.78 -5.57 -15.90
N PHE A 180 -14.70 -4.91 -15.48
CA PHE A 180 -13.83 -4.15 -16.35
C PHE A 180 -12.41 -4.66 -16.20
N THR A 181 -11.71 -4.85 -17.31
CA THR A 181 -10.31 -5.31 -17.33
C THR A 181 -9.45 -4.37 -18.15
N ALA A 182 -8.23 -4.11 -17.66
CA ALA A 182 -7.18 -3.47 -18.43
C ALA A 182 -5.92 -4.34 -18.37
N THR A 183 -5.36 -4.64 -19.53
CA THR A 183 -4.12 -5.43 -19.64
C THR A 183 -3.06 -4.55 -20.27
N LEU A 184 -1.94 -4.38 -19.56
CA LEU A 184 -0.74 -3.70 -20.00
C LEU A 184 0.29 -4.76 -20.40
N SER A 185 0.74 -4.74 -21.64
CA SER A 185 1.79 -5.64 -22.14
C SER A 185 3.18 -5.05 -21.92
N PRO A 186 4.25 -5.86 -21.96
CA PRO A 186 5.63 -5.38 -21.85
C PRO A 186 6.01 -4.35 -22.95
N GLU A 187 5.33 -4.37 -24.09
CA GLU A 187 5.53 -3.40 -25.18
C GLU A 187 4.71 -2.12 -24.97
N SER A 188 4.23 -1.86 -23.75
CA SER A 188 3.41 -0.71 -23.36
C SER A 188 2.04 -0.63 -24.05
N ARG A 189 1.55 -1.73 -24.65
CA ARG A 189 0.20 -1.78 -25.23
C ARG A 189 -0.84 -2.03 -24.15
N VAL A 190 -1.92 -1.24 -24.18
CA VAL A 190 -3.01 -1.37 -23.21
C VAL A 190 -4.28 -1.80 -23.91
N GLN A 191 -4.90 -2.86 -23.41
CA GLN A 191 -6.19 -3.32 -23.86
C GLN A 191 -7.22 -3.13 -22.74
N LEU A 192 -8.24 -2.31 -23.05
CA LEU A 192 -9.36 -2.03 -22.17
C LEU A 192 -10.58 -2.82 -22.61
N ARG A 193 -11.18 -3.59 -21.71
CA ARG A 193 -12.37 -4.41 -21.99
C ARG A 193 -13.34 -4.36 -20.82
N GLY A 194 -14.61 -4.64 -21.10
CA GLY A 194 -15.63 -4.80 -20.08
C GLY A 194 -16.67 -3.71 -20.08
N ARG A 195 -17.23 -3.38 -18.91
CA ARG A 195 -18.40 -2.52 -18.78
C ARG A 195 -18.03 -1.16 -18.18
N LEU A 196 -18.62 -0.09 -18.71
CA LEU A 196 -18.53 1.28 -18.21
C LEU A 196 -19.94 1.86 -18.08
N THR A 197 -20.17 2.76 -17.13
CA THR A 197 -21.49 3.30 -16.81
C THR A 197 -22.09 4.06 -17.99
N ASP A 198 -21.29 4.86 -18.68
CA ASP A 198 -21.75 5.82 -19.67
C ASP A 198 -20.62 6.32 -20.60
N ALA A 199 -20.99 7.17 -21.54
CA ALA A 199 -20.07 7.77 -22.50
C ALA A 199 -19.05 8.72 -21.85
N LEU A 200 -19.42 9.38 -20.75
CA LEU A 200 -18.52 10.29 -20.02
C LEU A 200 -17.38 9.50 -19.38
N LEU A 201 -17.69 8.42 -18.66
CA LEU A 201 -16.68 7.53 -18.09
C LEU A 201 -15.81 6.92 -19.17
N LYS A 202 -16.38 6.49 -20.30
CA LYS A 202 -15.61 5.98 -21.44
C LYS A 202 -14.61 7.01 -21.94
N SER A 203 -15.05 8.25 -22.12
CA SER A 203 -14.20 9.35 -22.57
C SER A 203 -13.07 9.64 -21.56
N ALA A 204 -13.38 9.63 -20.27
CA ALA A 204 -12.39 9.82 -19.19
C ALA A 204 -11.35 8.70 -19.19
N VAL A 205 -11.79 7.44 -19.26
CA VAL A 205 -10.93 6.24 -19.31
C VAL A 205 -10.03 6.25 -20.54
N ASP A 206 -10.59 6.53 -21.73
CA ASP A 206 -9.82 6.60 -22.96
C ASP A 206 -8.79 7.74 -22.94
N SER A 207 -9.19 8.91 -22.46
CA SER A 207 -8.29 10.07 -22.35
C SER A 207 -7.16 9.83 -21.38
N TYR A 208 -7.49 9.27 -20.21
CA TYR A 208 -6.49 8.93 -19.20
C TYR A 208 -5.50 7.88 -19.73
N ALA A 209 -6.00 6.79 -20.30
CA ALA A 209 -5.17 5.72 -20.82
C ALA A 209 -4.25 6.22 -21.94
N LYS A 210 -4.76 7.01 -22.89
CA LYS A 210 -3.96 7.60 -23.98
C LYS A 210 -2.91 8.58 -23.48
N ALA A 211 -3.24 9.39 -22.46
CA ALA A 211 -2.28 10.33 -21.86
C ALA A 211 -1.17 9.59 -21.12
N ARG A 212 -1.46 8.45 -20.50
CA ARG A 212 -0.52 7.72 -19.66
C ARG A 212 0.32 6.70 -20.42
N PHE A 213 -0.28 5.99 -21.37
CA PHE A 213 0.35 4.88 -22.08
C PHE A 213 0.70 5.19 -23.56
N GLY A 214 0.24 6.33 -24.05
CA GLY A 214 0.41 6.72 -25.46
C GLY A 214 -0.84 6.47 -26.31
N ALA A 215 -1.16 7.43 -27.19
CA ALA A 215 -2.40 7.42 -27.95
C ALA A 215 -2.54 6.18 -28.87
N ASP A 216 -1.44 5.75 -29.48
CA ASP A 216 -1.39 4.63 -30.43
C ASP A 216 -1.26 3.27 -29.74
N GLN A 217 -1.10 3.24 -28.41
CA GLN A 217 -0.90 2.03 -27.62
C GLN A 217 -2.19 1.53 -26.96
N VAL A 218 -3.28 2.30 -27.01
CA VAL A 218 -4.54 1.99 -26.32
C VAL A 218 -5.57 1.44 -27.26
N TYR A 219 -6.01 0.21 -26.99
CA TYR A 219 -7.12 -0.44 -27.66
C TYR A 219 -8.32 -0.58 -26.72
N THR A 220 -9.48 -0.05 -27.09
CA THR A 220 -10.70 -0.05 -26.27
C THR A 220 -11.79 -0.91 -26.89
N ALA A 221 -12.27 -1.90 -26.12
CA ALA A 221 -13.40 -2.77 -26.45
C ALA A 221 -14.36 -2.83 -25.26
N THR A 222 -14.93 -1.70 -24.88
CA THR A 222 -15.86 -1.55 -23.77
C THR A 222 -17.30 -1.40 -24.23
N ARG A 223 -18.26 -1.75 -23.38
CA ARG A 223 -19.69 -1.58 -23.58
C ARG A 223 -20.31 -0.83 -22.41
N PHE A 224 -21.45 -0.19 -22.62
CA PHE A 224 -22.20 0.50 -21.58
C PHE A 224 -23.09 -0.47 -20.80
N ASP A 225 -23.21 -0.18 -19.50
CA ASP A 225 -24.09 -0.86 -18.57
C ASP A 225 -24.48 0.12 -17.47
N GLU A 226 -25.76 0.48 -17.42
CA GLU A 226 -26.29 1.46 -16.47
C GLU A 226 -26.47 0.86 -15.07
N ASP A 227 -26.52 -0.47 -14.96
CA ASP A 227 -26.73 -1.20 -13.70
C ASP A 227 -25.42 -1.53 -12.94
N LEU A 228 -24.35 -0.76 -13.20
CA LEU A 228 -23.09 -0.95 -12.51
C LEU A 228 -23.13 -0.37 -11.08
N PRO A 229 -22.43 -1.01 -10.12
CA PRO A 229 -22.45 -0.57 -8.72
C PRO A 229 -21.92 0.85 -8.52
N ASP A 230 -22.41 1.50 -7.46
CA ASP A 230 -21.87 2.79 -7.02
C ASP A 230 -20.36 2.76 -6.84
N GLY A 231 -19.70 3.86 -7.23
CA GLY A 231 -18.24 3.97 -7.17
C GLY A 231 -17.49 3.26 -8.31
N TRP A 232 -18.20 2.70 -9.30
CA TRP A 232 -17.57 2.05 -10.46
C TRP A 232 -16.57 2.95 -11.20
N PRO A 233 -16.87 4.23 -11.51
CA PRO A 233 -15.92 5.13 -12.15
C PRO A 233 -14.64 5.33 -11.36
N VAL A 234 -14.76 5.46 -10.05
CA VAL A 234 -13.61 5.64 -9.15
C VAL A 234 -12.73 4.40 -9.15
N ARG A 235 -13.32 3.20 -9.09
CA ARG A 235 -12.57 1.94 -9.13
C ARG A 235 -11.81 1.75 -10.44
N VAL A 236 -12.46 2.05 -11.56
CA VAL A 236 -11.83 1.94 -12.89
C VAL A 236 -10.65 2.90 -13.01
N LEU A 237 -10.85 4.17 -12.67
CA LEU A 237 -9.80 5.20 -12.81
C LEU A 237 -8.66 5.00 -11.82
N ALA A 238 -8.95 4.66 -10.56
CA ALA A 238 -7.93 4.34 -9.56
C ALA A 238 -7.12 3.10 -9.95
N GLY A 239 -7.80 2.08 -10.48
CA GLY A 239 -7.14 0.88 -10.99
C GLY A 239 -6.21 1.16 -12.17
N LEU A 240 -6.64 2.00 -13.12
CA LEU A 240 -5.80 2.39 -14.25
C LEU A 240 -4.58 3.22 -13.81
N GLU A 241 -4.75 4.10 -12.82
CA GLU A 241 -3.63 4.84 -12.25
C GLU A 241 -2.63 3.91 -11.57
N ALA A 242 -3.12 2.93 -10.83
CA ALA A 242 -2.28 1.90 -10.21
C ALA A 242 -1.58 1.01 -11.25
N LEU A 243 -2.26 0.63 -12.34
CA LEU A 243 -1.68 -0.14 -13.43
C LEU A 243 -0.52 0.60 -14.12
N ALA A 244 -0.61 1.93 -14.19
CA ALA A 244 0.42 2.77 -14.80
C ALA A 244 1.75 2.84 -14.00
N GLU A 245 1.79 2.32 -12.78
CA GLU A 245 3.01 2.16 -11.98
C GLU A 245 3.77 0.86 -12.31
N LEU A 246 3.22 0.03 -13.20
CA LEU A 246 3.79 -1.27 -13.58
C LEU A 246 4.42 -1.23 -14.97
N HIS A 247 5.37 -2.12 -15.21
CA HIS A 247 5.94 -2.36 -16.53
C HIS A 247 4.96 -3.19 -17.40
N ASP A 248 4.38 -4.21 -16.82
CA ASP A 248 3.30 -5.02 -17.42
C ASP A 248 2.35 -5.51 -16.32
N GLY A 249 1.12 -5.83 -16.69
CA GLY A 249 0.16 -6.32 -15.70
C GLY A 249 -1.28 -6.35 -16.18
N ARG A 250 -2.13 -6.77 -15.25
CA ARG A 250 -3.57 -6.86 -15.44
C ARG A 250 -4.31 -6.23 -14.28
N LEU A 251 -5.23 -5.35 -14.60
CA LEU A 251 -6.26 -4.83 -13.72
C LEU A 251 -7.56 -5.57 -13.97
N THR A 252 -8.25 -5.97 -12.90
CA THR A 252 -9.63 -6.48 -12.95
C THR A 252 -10.46 -5.72 -11.92
N VAL A 253 -11.51 -5.06 -12.36
CA VAL A 253 -12.48 -4.35 -11.51
C VAL A 253 -13.78 -5.14 -11.51
N ARG A 254 -14.26 -5.48 -10.31
CA ARG A 254 -15.54 -6.13 -10.07
C ARG A 254 -16.40 -5.28 -9.13
N ALA A 255 -17.62 -5.72 -8.91
CA ALA A 255 -18.58 -5.03 -8.06
C ALA A 255 -18.06 -4.77 -6.64
N ASP A 256 -17.33 -5.71 -6.09
CA ASP A 256 -16.86 -5.77 -4.71
C ASP A 256 -15.33 -5.64 -4.57
N MET A 257 -14.57 -5.72 -5.66
CA MET A 257 -13.11 -5.81 -5.58
C MET A 257 -12.40 -5.19 -6.79
N VAL A 258 -11.25 -4.60 -6.51
CA VAL A 258 -10.24 -4.24 -7.51
C VAL A 258 -9.03 -5.14 -7.35
N GLU A 259 -8.65 -5.86 -8.39
CA GLU A 259 -7.50 -6.76 -8.40
C GLU A 259 -6.46 -6.27 -9.40
N LEU A 260 -5.20 -6.14 -8.95
CA LEU A 260 -4.08 -5.73 -9.76
C LEU A 260 -2.93 -6.72 -9.63
N THR A 261 -2.50 -7.26 -10.75
CA THR A 261 -1.35 -8.19 -10.83
C THR A 261 -0.37 -7.67 -11.87
N GLY A 262 0.93 -7.87 -11.65
CA GLY A 262 1.92 -7.50 -12.67
C GLY A 262 3.35 -7.45 -12.17
N VAL A 263 4.20 -6.83 -12.98
CA VAL A 263 5.65 -6.75 -12.76
C VAL A 263 6.11 -5.30 -12.87
N SER A 264 7.12 -4.94 -12.08
CA SER A 264 7.73 -3.62 -12.14
C SER A 264 9.24 -3.69 -11.89
N GLY A 265 10.02 -2.87 -12.56
CA GLY A 265 11.45 -2.65 -12.29
C GLY A 265 11.70 -1.84 -11.02
N ASN A 266 10.70 -1.20 -10.43
CA ASN A 266 10.85 -0.40 -9.23
C ASN A 266 10.39 -1.18 -7.97
N GLN A 267 11.29 -1.33 -6.99
CA GLN A 267 11.01 -2.00 -5.71
C GLN A 267 9.84 -1.37 -4.93
N GLY A 268 9.64 -0.06 -5.07
CA GLY A 268 8.58 0.69 -4.37
C GLY A 268 7.19 0.54 -5.00
N SER A 269 7.05 -0.05 -6.19
CA SER A 269 5.79 -0.07 -6.95
C SER A 269 4.64 -0.74 -6.20
N ARG A 270 4.89 -1.84 -5.45
CA ARG A 270 3.84 -2.49 -4.66
C ARG A 270 3.26 -1.54 -3.61
N ALA A 271 4.12 -0.84 -2.86
CA ALA A 271 3.69 0.13 -1.87
C ALA A 271 2.95 1.30 -2.53
N ARG A 272 3.47 1.81 -3.65
CA ARG A 272 2.87 2.90 -4.40
C ARG A 272 1.47 2.53 -4.91
N VAL A 273 1.33 1.37 -5.53
CA VAL A 273 0.04 0.84 -5.99
C VAL A 273 -0.96 0.70 -4.83
N SER A 274 -0.54 0.13 -3.70
CA SER A 274 -1.39 -0.01 -2.52
C SER A 274 -1.81 1.36 -1.96
N GLN A 275 -0.93 2.34 -1.97
CA GLN A 275 -1.21 3.72 -1.55
C GLN A 275 -2.22 4.40 -2.48
N ILE A 276 -2.06 4.26 -3.81
CA ILE A 276 -3.01 4.80 -4.80
C ILE A 276 -4.41 4.21 -4.56
N LEU A 277 -4.50 2.87 -4.50
CA LEU A 277 -5.79 2.20 -4.33
C LEU A 277 -6.44 2.53 -2.98
N SER A 278 -5.70 2.46 -1.87
CA SER A 278 -6.26 2.80 -0.56
C SER A 278 -6.72 4.26 -0.44
N GLY A 279 -5.95 5.19 -1.02
CA GLY A 279 -6.29 6.60 -0.97
C GLY A 279 -7.47 7.00 -1.86
N LYS A 280 -7.65 6.33 -3.01
CA LYS A 280 -8.68 6.70 -3.99
C LYS A 280 -9.97 5.90 -3.88
N LEU A 281 -9.90 4.63 -3.53
CA LEU A 281 -11.09 3.79 -3.40
C LEU A 281 -11.92 4.14 -2.16
N GLY A 282 -11.29 4.72 -1.14
CA GLY A 282 -11.95 5.08 0.11
C GLY A 282 -12.26 3.88 1.00
N GLN A 283 -12.85 4.19 2.14
CA GLN A 283 -13.17 3.20 3.16
C GLN A 283 -14.16 2.14 2.65
N GLY A 284 -13.86 0.88 2.94
CA GLY A 284 -14.70 -0.27 2.65
C GLY A 284 -14.71 -0.72 1.21
N GLN A 285 -13.85 -0.20 0.38
CA GLN A 285 -13.58 -0.76 -0.93
C GLN A 285 -12.43 -1.76 -0.83
N SER A 286 -12.67 -2.94 -1.38
CA SER A 286 -11.72 -4.05 -1.31
C SER A 286 -10.81 -4.06 -2.53
N PHE A 287 -9.53 -4.32 -2.31
CA PHE A 287 -8.59 -4.52 -3.40
C PHE A 287 -7.52 -5.57 -3.06
N ARG A 288 -6.97 -6.19 -4.09
CA ARG A 288 -5.88 -7.16 -4.01
C ARG A 288 -4.76 -6.73 -4.95
N VAL A 289 -3.52 -6.77 -4.46
CA VAL A 289 -2.32 -6.37 -5.21
C VAL A 289 -1.30 -7.49 -5.18
N SER A 290 -0.91 -7.94 -6.37
CA SER A 290 0.16 -8.92 -6.56
C SER A 290 1.17 -8.36 -7.56
N VAL A 291 2.15 -7.59 -7.07
CA VAL A 291 3.21 -6.99 -7.87
C VAL A 291 4.54 -7.66 -7.57
N ARG A 292 5.18 -8.19 -8.60
CA ARG A 292 6.53 -8.75 -8.54
C ARG A 292 7.55 -7.70 -8.97
N TYR A 293 8.61 -7.58 -8.20
CA TYR A 293 9.78 -6.80 -8.60
C TYR A 293 10.66 -7.64 -9.53
N ASP A 294 11.17 -7.02 -10.59
CA ASP A 294 12.12 -7.61 -11.52
C ASP A 294 13.23 -6.60 -11.80
N GLU A 295 14.41 -6.89 -11.26
CA GLU A 295 15.61 -6.03 -11.36
C GLU A 295 16.07 -5.84 -12.82
N ALA A 296 15.73 -6.76 -13.72
CA ALA A 296 16.10 -6.65 -15.14
C ALA A 296 15.31 -5.56 -15.88
N LEU A 297 14.28 -4.99 -15.26
CA LEU A 297 13.42 -3.93 -15.82
C LEU A 297 13.70 -2.55 -15.21
N ASP A 298 14.73 -2.43 -14.35
CA ASP A 298 15.11 -1.18 -13.69
C ASP A 298 15.89 -0.21 -14.62
#